data_c80c2c2c1f91a7080e69640b0cbf6b9b
#
_entry.id   c80c2c2c1f91a7080e69640b0cbf6b9b
#
_cell.length_a   1.000
_cell.length_b   1.000
_cell.length_c   1.000
_cell.angle_alpha   90.00
_cell.angle_beta   90.00
_cell.angle_gamma   90.00
#
_symmetry.space_group_name_H-M   'P 1'
#
loop_
_entity.id
_entity.type
_entity.pdbx_description
1 polymer ?
#
loop_
_entity_poly.entity_id
_entity_poly.type
_entity_poly.pdbx_seq_one_letter_code
_entity_poly.pdbx_strand_id
1 'polypeptide(L)'
;CNVLLLATGKTDNNLKCQYPLMLRNILGISTYPQRSGGGQWKSKALPRTLKMADVTKIIVSLSEKDDYQHLFATSYFQLIISDEDYAKQLWCLGNAFAIQKKNGSEDSLLGSIVVFQSRGSITATQGHIPETILRTYMSDWGLSAGEDFNTQDVEIGDFLGNITVDSQIKKRKYDFIIPFQSRINGAKIFVQSQFYAGDSGSVSHKVVDQTDSTREVTLRKFPEAVFVEYLDGAGYFSSLNGDLRRMLAKETTKDFIQIRTAPLKLRRELQSIHFLTTLEIEHAILQTDGMRNSVSLLLTKDGYIEQEVEFAIKNAVARGDIVKQNSMLIICEKRLEIVRQYFLLDIIANFGEPVPAEHGSGFLFVAGYKTLWGMPQNRVISTALEKCPLLNTFWTSMETPFNDLQWLMDKGF
;
A
#
# COMPACT_ATOMS: atom_id res chain seq x y z
N CYS A 1 25.96 -14.64 -13.35
CA CYS A 1 27.38 -14.76 -13.05
C CYS A 1 28.24 -14.49 -14.30
N ASN A 2 28.09 -15.28 -15.35
CA ASN A 2 28.87 -15.14 -16.57
C ASN A 2 28.76 -13.75 -17.22
N VAL A 3 27.60 -13.13 -17.20
CA VAL A 3 27.38 -11.77 -17.73
C VAL A 3 28.22 -10.73 -16.97
N LEU A 4 28.29 -10.83 -15.65
CA LEU A 4 29.09 -9.93 -14.81
C LEU A 4 30.60 -10.14 -15.02
N LEU A 5 31.03 -11.38 -15.14
CA LEU A 5 32.41 -11.70 -15.46
C LEU A 5 32.83 -11.24 -16.87
N LEU A 6 31.93 -11.41 -17.85
CA LEU A 6 32.13 -10.88 -19.20
C LEU A 6 32.20 -9.35 -19.19
N ALA A 7 31.35 -8.67 -18.43
CA ALA A 7 31.35 -7.21 -18.33
C ALA A 7 32.68 -6.66 -17.76
N THR A 8 33.36 -7.41 -16.88
CA THR A 8 34.68 -7.03 -16.34
C THR A 8 35.84 -7.53 -17.14
N GLY A 9 35.63 -8.48 -18.06
CA GLY A 9 36.69 -9.20 -18.75
C GLY A 9 37.54 -10.10 -17.85
N LYS A 10 37.09 -10.36 -16.62
CA LYS A 10 37.80 -11.22 -15.66
C LYS A 10 37.16 -12.59 -15.65
N THR A 11 37.83 -13.52 -16.34
CA THR A 11 37.40 -14.94 -16.42
C THR A 11 38.07 -15.83 -15.39
N ASP A 12 39.20 -15.43 -14.86
CA ASP A 12 39.91 -16.10 -13.75
C ASP A 12 40.77 -15.11 -12.94
N ASN A 13 41.41 -15.61 -11.90
CA ASN A 13 42.17 -14.82 -10.93
C ASN A 13 43.46 -14.21 -11.49
N ASN A 14 43.94 -14.69 -12.62
CA ASN A 14 45.23 -14.30 -13.18
C ASN A 14 45.09 -13.37 -14.39
N LEU A 15 43.91 -13.22 -14.94
CA LEU A 15 43.67 -12.35 -16.09
C LEU A 15 43.53 -10.90 -15.68
N LYS A 16 44.28 -10.03 -16.35
CA LYS A 16 44.07 -8.59 -16.28
C LYS A 16 42.68 -8.26 -16.80
N CYS A 17 42.09 -7.22 -16.28
CA CYS A 17 40.80 -6.75 -16.74
C CYS A 17 40.83 -6.51 -18.26
N GLN A 18 40.05 -7.28 -19.01
CA GLN A 18 39.90 -7.16 -20.45
C GLN A 18 38.68 -6.36 -20.89
N TYR A 19 38.06 -5.70 -19.91
CA TYR A 19 36.84 -4.87 -20.15
C TYR A 19 36.94 -3.96 -21.38
N PRO A 20 38.06 -3.23 -21.62
CA PRO A 20 38.14 -2.37 -22.81
C PRO A 20 38.07 -3.13 -24.12
N LEU A 21 38.78 -4.25 -24.18
CA LEU A 21 38.77 -5.07 -25.37
C LEU A 21 37.40 -5.67 -25.64
N MET A 22 36.76 -6.13 -24.58
CA MET A 22 35.42 -6.69 -24.66
C MET A 22 34.40 -5.64 -25.07
N LEU A 23 34.40 -4.46 -24.46
CA LEU A 23 33.50 -3.38 -24.84
C LEU A 23 33.71 -2.94 -26.30
N ARG A 24 34.95 -2.78 -26.73
CA ARG A 24 35.26 -2.39 -28.09
C ARG A 24 34.82 -3.43 -29.11
N ASN A 25 35.12 -4.70 -28.84
CA ASN A 25 34.94 -5.75 -29.83
C ASN A 25 33.51 -6.34 -29.85
N ILE A 26 32.86 -6.40 -28.69
CA ILE A 26 31.52 -7.01 -28.56
C ILE A 26 30.43 -5.96 -28.52
N LEU A 27 30.63 -4.85 -27.81
CA LEU A 27 29.62 -3.88 -27.51
C LEU A 27 29.79 -2.57 -28.27
N GLY A 28 30.88 -2.38 -28.98
CA GLY A 28 31.17 -1.14 -29.73
C GLY A 28 31.47 0.08 -28.86
N ILE A 29 31.64 -0.07 -27.56
CA ILE A 29 31.94 1.02 -26.63
C ILE A 29 33.45 1.28 -26.61
N SER A 30 33.86 2.50 -26.96
CA SER A 30 35.29 2.86 -27.12
C SER A 30 35.97 3.37 -25.84
N THR A 31 35.22 3.77 -24.85
CA THR A 31 35.75 4.45 -23.66
C THR A 31 35.45 3.71 -22.37
N TYR A 32 36.40 3.74 -21.45
CA TYR A 32 36.23 3.21 -20.11
C TYR A 32 35.64 4.23 -19.15
N PRO A 33 35.03 3.77 -18.04
CA PRO A 33 34.80 4.61 -16.88
C PRO A 33 36.13 5.15 -16.35
N GLN A 34 36.27 6.45 -16.29
CA GLN A 34 37.46 7.08 -15.73
C GLN A 34 37.24 7.46 -14.26
N ARG A 35 38.33 7.40 -13.47
CA ARG A 35 38.29 7.91 -12.11
C ARG A 35 38.20 9.42 -12.14
N SER A 36 37.36 10.01 -11.30
CA SER A 36 37.40 11.44 -11.03
C SER A 36 38.70 11.82 -10.32
N GLY A 37 39.13 13.07 -10.45
CA GLY A 37 40.41 13.57 -9.94
C GLY A 37 40.72 13.36 -8.45
N GLY A 38 39.80 12.83 -7.64
CA GLY A 38 40.03 12.41 -6.25
C GLY A 38 40.15 10.91 -6.06
N GLY A 39 40.33 10.12 -7.13
CA GLY A 39 40.42 8.67 -7.05
C GLY A 39 39.07 7.95 -6.83
N GLN A 40 38.00 8.67 -6.65
CA GLN A 40 36.66 8.11 -6.56
C GLN A 40 36.02 7.99 -7.95
N TRP A 41 35.28 6.89 -8.15
CA TRP A 41 34.47 6.72 -9.34
C TRP A 41 33.29 7.68 -9.28
N LYS A 42 33.11 8.51 -10.31
CA LYS A 42 31.86 9.23 -10.53
C LYS A 42 30.83 8.22 -11.01
N SER A 43 30.21 7.49 -10.11
CA SER A 43 29.04 6.68 -10.45
C SER A 43 27.79 7.54 -10.23
N LYS A 44 26.99 7.76 -11.26
CA LYS A 44 25.57 7.92 -11.04
C LYS A 44 25.11 6.64 -10.34
N ALA A 45 24.18 6.77 -9.39
CA ALA A 45 23.62 5.60 -8.73
C ALA A 45 23.18 4.58 -9.81
N LEU A 46 23.48 3.30 -9.61
CA LEU A 46 22.95 2.22 -10.45
C LEU A 46 21.47 2.48 -10.67
N PRO A 47 20.97 2.46 -11.91
CA PRO A 47 19.55 2.52 -12.11
C PRO A 47 18.97 1.36 -11.34
N ARG A 48 18.24 1.68 -10.29
CA ARG A 48 17.70 0.68 -9.36
C ARG A 48 16.75 -0.29 -10.05
N THR A 49 16.29 0.09 -11.26
CA THR A 49 15.48 -0.75 -12.13
C THR A 49 15.68 -0.33 -13.59
N LEU A 50 15.89 -1.28 -14.47
CA LEU A 50 15.49 -1.12 -15.86
C LEU A 50 14.01 -0.77 -15.87
N LYS A 51 13.61 0.22 -16.68
CA LYS A 51 12.19 0.58 -16.76
C LYS A 51 11.41 -0.68 -17.14
N MET A 52 10.52 -1.13 -16.27
CA MET A 52 9.73 -2.35 -16.51
C MET A 52 9.01 -2.30 -17.87
N ALA A 53 8.60 -1.10 -18.32
CA ALA A 53 8.03 -0.91 -19.65
C ALA A 53 8.95 -1.36 -20.79
N ASP A 54 10.25 -1.18 -20.67
CA ASP A 54 11.21 -1.58 -21.72
C ASP A 54 11.45 -3.10 -21.65
N VAL A 55 11.55 -3.66 -20.45
CA VAL A 55 11.63 -5.13 -20.24
C VAL A 55 10.37 -5.81 -20.77
N THR A 56 9.18 -5.27 -20.49
CA THR A 56 7.90 -5.80 -20.97
C THR A 56 7.83 -5.78 -22.51
N LYS A 57 8.30 -4.72 -23.16
CA LYS A 57 8.36 -4.66 -24.62
C LYS A 57 9.24 -5.77 -25.19
N ILE A 58 10.40 -6.03 -24.58
CA ILE A 58 11.29 -7.12 -25.00
C ILE A 58 10.57 -8.47 -24.82
N ILE A 59 9.94 -8.71 -23.68
CA ILE A 59 9.20 -9.95 -23.41
C ILE A 59 8.10 -10.17 -24.45
N VAL A 60 7.26 -9.17 -24.69
CA VAL A 60 6.16 -9.25 -25.66
C VAL A 60 6.69 -9.52 -27.09
N SER A 61 7.78 -8.86 -27.47
CA SER A 61 8.35 -9.04 -28.82
C SER A 61 8.99 -10.41 -29.06
N LEU A 62 9.28 -11.15 -28.01
CA LEU A 62 9.98 -12.44 -28.06
C LEU A 62 9.11 -13.63 -27.67
N SER A 63 7.91 -13.40 -27.12
CA SER A 63 7.06 -14.46 -26.53
C SER A 63 6.63 -15.57 -27.49
N GLU A 64 6.68 -15.30 -28.81
CA GLU A 64 6.29 -16.25 -29.86
C GLU A 64 7.48 -16.96 -30.54
N LYS A 65 8.71 -16.78 -30.04
CA LYS A 65 9.92 -17.29 -30.69
C LYS A 65 10.48 -18.52 -29.96
N ASP A 66 10.91 -19.53 -30.72
CA ASP A 66 11.42 -20.81 -30.20
C ASP A 66 12.70 -20.64 -29.35
N ASP A 67 13.54 -19.66 -29.62
CA ASP A 67 14.76 -19.37 -28.86
C ASP A 67 14.60 -18.18 -27.91
N TYR A 68 13.50 -18.18 -27.19
CA TYR A 68 13.09 -17.07 -26.30
C TYR A 68 14.18 -16.68 -25.29
N GLN A 69 14.81 -17.65 -24.63
CA GLN A 69 15.76 -17.34 -23.55
C GLN A 69 17.03 -16.67 -24.09
N HIS A 70 17.55 -17.14 -25.20
CA HIS A 70 18.73 -16.55 -25.85
C HIS A 70 18.42 -15.14 -26.40
N LEU A 71 17.31 -15.02 -27.10
CA LEU A 71 16.89 -13.74 -27.68
C LEU A 71 16.56 -12.71 -26.60
N PHE A 72 15.93 -13.14 -25.51
CA PHE A 72 15.69 -12.27 -24.34
C PHE A 72 17.00 -11.80 -23.71
N ALA A 73 17.94 -12.71 -23.44
CA ALA A 73 19.24 -12.37 -22.88
C ALA A 73 20.01 -11.39 -23.77
N THR A 74 20.02 -11.61 -25.08
CA THR A 74 20.67 -10.74 -26.05
C THR A 74 20.02 -9.35 -26.08
N SER A 75 18.70 -9.28 -26.17
CA SER A 75 17.95 -8.00 -26.22
C SER A 75 18.06 -7.24 -24.91
N TYR A 76 18.00 -7.94 -23.77
CA TYR A 76 18.18 -7.36 -22.45
C TYR A 76 19.60 -6.79 -22.28
N PHE A 77 20.60 -7.53 -22.76
CA PHE A 77 21.98 -7.10 -22.73
C PHE A 77 22.22 -5.88 -23.65
N GLN A 78 21.66 -5.88 -24.83
CA GLN A 78 21.70 -4.72 -25.74
C GLN A 78 21.04 -3.47 -25.12
N LEU A 79 19.93 -3.63 -24.41
CA LEU A 79 19.30 -2.53 -23.70
C LEU A 79 20.23 -1.91 -22.65
N ILE A 80 20.95 -2.75 -21.88
CA ILE A 80 21.89 -2.28 -20.87
C ILE A 80 23.06 -1.54 -21.52
N ILE A 81 23.62 -2.07 -22.59
CA ILE A 81 24.83 -1.52 -23.23
C ILE A 81 24.56 -0.36 -24.16
N SER A 82 23.32 -0.15 -24.58
CA SER A 82 22.92 1.02 -25.38
C SER A 82 23.06 2.33 -24.61
N ASP A 83 23.11 2.25 -23.29
CA ASP A 83 23.34 3.39 -22.39
C ASP A 83 24.73 3.28 -21.74
N GLU A 84 25.60 4.27 -21.99
CA GLU A 84 26.98 4.27 -21.48
C GLU A 84 27.03 4.24 -19.94
N ASP A 85 26.07 4.88 -19.27
CA ASP A 85 25.99 4.89 -17.80
C ASP A 85 25.60 3.49 -17.28
N TYR A 86 24.73 2.76 -17.95
CA TYR A 86 24.40 1.37 -17.61
C TYR A 86 25.61 0.45 -17.83
N ALA A 87 26.31 0.60 -18.93
CA ALA A 87 27.50 -0.18 -19.19
C ALA A 87 28.60 0.04 -18.15
N LYS A 88 28.82 1.29 -17.74
CA LYS A 88 29.76 1.64 -16.64
C LYS A 88 29.37 1.00 -15.33
N GLN A 89 28.09 0.99 -15.02
CA GLN A 89 27.57 0.42 -13.79
C GLN A 89 27.68 -1.11 -13.79
N LEU A 90 27.38 -1.75 -14.90
CA LEU A 90 27.57 -3.19 -15.06
C LEU A 90 29.06 -3.58 -14.88
N TRP A 91 29.97 -2.77 -15.38
CA TRP A 91 31.41 -2.94 -15.18
C TRP A 91 31.80 -2.82 -13.70
N CYS A 92 31.30 -1.78 -12.99
CA CYS A 92 31.57 -1.61 -11.56
C CYS A 92 31.03 -2.79 -10.73
N LEU A 93 29.82 -3.26 -11.04
CA LEU A 93 29.19 -4.40 -10.40
C LEU A 93 30.00 -5.68 -10.66
N GLY A 94 30.43 -5.89 -11.89
CA GLY A 94 31.24 -7.03 -12.27
C GLY A 94 32.63 -7.05 -11.59
N ASN A 95 33.25 -5.87 -11.40
CA ASN A 95 34.49 -5.76 -10.63
C ASN A 95 34.30 -6.12 -9.15
N ALA A 96 33.22 -5.59 -8.53
CA ALA A 96 32.87 -5.92 -7.15
C ALA A 96 32.65 -7.44 -7.01
N PHE A 97 31.90 -8.02 -7.94
CA PHE A 97 31.68 -9.46 -7.99
C PHE A 97 32.98 -10.27 -8.14
N ALA A 98 33.89 -9.85 -9.02
CA ALA A 98 35.14 -10.53 -9.23
C ALA A 98 36.06 -10.49 -7.98
N ILE A 99 36.04 -9.38 -7.23
CA ILE A 99 36.75 -9.24 -5.96
C ILE A 99 36.15 -10.19 -4.91
N GLN A 100 34.84 -10.22 -4.80
CA GLN A 100 34.13 -11.07 -3.83
C GLN A 100 34.32 -12.57 -4.16
N LYS A 101 34.22 -12.96 -5.45
CA LYS A 101 34.44 -14.33 -5.86
C LYS A 101 35.84 -14.87 -5.44
N LYS A 102 36.82 -13.98 -5.39
CA LYS A 102 38.16 -14.32 -4.90
C LYS A 102 38.19 -14.65 -3.41
N ASN A 103 37.27 -14.09 -2.64
CA ASN A 103 37.23 -14.14 -1.18
C ASN A 103 36.15 -15.08 -0.62
N GLY A 104 35.30 -15.69 -1.45
CA GLY A 104 34.19 -16.54 -1.02
C GLY A 104 33.64 -17.49 -2.08
N SER A 105 32.63 -18.26 -1.74
CA SER A 105 31.96 -19.15 -2.67
C SER A 105 31.04 -18.39 -3.64
N GLU A 106 30.91 -18.91 -4.87
CA GLU A 106 30.12 -18.29 -5.93
C GLU A 106 28.63 -18.16 -5.57
N ASP A 107 28.05 -19.16 -4.91
CA ASP A 107 26.65 -19.20 -4.54
C ASP A 107 26.30 -18.20 -3.44
N SER A 108 27.16 -18.03 -2.43
CA SER A 108 26.92 -17.05 -1.37
C SER A 108 27.01 -15.62 -1.88
N LEU A 109 27.80 -15.37 -2.92
CA LEU A 109 27.96 -14.06 -3.54
C LEU A 109 26.80 -13.70 -4.46
N LEU A 110 26.33 -14.67 -5.26
CA LEU A 110 25.14 -14.48 -6.11
C LEU A 110 23.90 -14.20 -5.26
N GLY A 111 23.72 -14.97 -4.20
CA GLY A 111 22.60 -14.74 -3.27
C GLY A 111 22.63 -13.33 -2.72
N SER A 112 23.77 -12.86 -2.23
CA SER A 112 23.92 -11.51 -1.67
C SER A 112 23.69 -10.41 -2.71
N ILE A 113 24.21 -10.56 -3.94
CA ILE A 113 24.03 -9.57 -5.01
C ILE A 113 22.59 -9.55 -5.50
N VAL A 114 21.97 -10.72 -5.70
CA VAL A 114 20.56 -10.82 -6.10
C VAL A 114 19.65 -10.22 -5.04
N VAL A 115 19.87 -10.50 -3.76
CA VAL A 115 19.12 -9.91 -2.65
C VAL A 115 19.32 -8.39 -2.61
N PHE A 116 20.53 -7.90 -2.80
CA PHE A 116 20.82 -6.47 -2.79
C PHE A 116 20.19 -5.73 -3.99
N GLN A 117 20.25 -6.31 -5.19
CA GLN A 117 19.64 -5.77 -6.41
C GLN A 117 18.10 -5.86 -6.36
N SER A 118 17.56 -6.99 -5.91
CA SER A 118 16.14 -7.18 -5.79
C SER A 118 15.53 -6.31 -4.69
N ARG A 119 16.27 -6.00 -3.62
CA ARG A 119 15.81 -5.12 -2.55
C ARG A 119 15.37 -3.75 -3.06
N GLY A 120 16.16 -3.11 -3.91
CA GLY A 120 15.82 -1.79 -4.47
C GLY A 120 14.58 -1.85 -5.39
N SER A 121 14.50 -2.89 -6.22
CA SER A 121 13.37 -3.11 -7.14
C SER A 121 12.09 -3.49 -6.38
N ILE A 122 12.21 -4.42 -5.45
CA ILE A 122 11.10 -4.86 -4.59
C ILE A 122 10.59 -3.70 -3.74
N THR A 123 11.48 -2.91 -3.13
CA THR A 123 11.08 -1.75 -2.31
C THR A 123 10.36 -0.69 -3.14
N ALA A 124 10.84 -0.41 -4.36
CA ALA A 124 10.18 0.56 -5.23
C ALA A 124 8.81 0.07 -5.73
N THR A 125 8.68 -1.22 -6.05
CA THR A 125 7.42 -1.81 -6.51
C THR A 125 6.46 -2.04 -5.34
N GLN A 126 6.96 -2.50 -4.20
CA GLN A 126 6.14 -2.77 -3.01
C GLN A 126 5.72 -1.50 -2.27
N GLY A 127 6.41 -0.38 -2.46
CA GLY A 127 6.05 0.90 -1.85
C GLY A 127 4.62 1.35 -2.21
N HIS A 128 4.14 1.02 -3.40
CA HIS A 128 2.78 1.34 -3.86
C HIS A 128 1.72 0.27 -3.57
N ILE A 129 2.12 -0.94 -3.16
CA ILE A 129 1.18 -2.02 -2.85
C ILE A 129 0.24 -1.63 -1.69
N PRO A 130 0.71 -1.10 -0.55
CA PRO A 130 -0.16 -0.69 0.53
C PRO A 130 -1.20 0.36 0.10
N GLU A 131 -0.80 1.33 -0.72
CA GLU A 131 -1.73 2.33 -1.25
C GLU A 131 -2.80 1.70 -2.16
N THR A 132 -2.41 0.76 -3.01
CA THR A 132 -3.36 0.01 -3.85
C THR A 132 -4.34 -0.79 -3.01
N ILE A 133 -3.86 -1.45 -1.96
CA ILE A 133 -4.71 -2.20 -1.02
C ILE A 133 -5.68 -1.25 -0.33
N LEU A 134 -5.21 -0.10 0.14
CA LEU A 134 -6.08 0.88 0.81
C LEU A 134 -7.14 1.45 -0.14
N ARG A 135 -6.79 1.71 -1.42
CA ARG A 135 -7.76 2.09 -2.46
C ARG A 135 -8.83 1.02 -2.66
N THR A 136 -8.44 -0.25 -2.67
CA THR A 136 -9.37 -1.37 -2.77
C THR A 136 -10.32 -1.38 -1.57
N TYR A 137 -9.82 -1.27 -0.35
CA TYR A 137 -10.66 -1.19 0.85
C TYR A 137 -11.65 -0.02 0.80
N MET A 138 -11.20 1.17 0.42
CA MET A 138 -12.08 2.33 0.29
C MET A 138 -13.17 2.09 -0.77
N SER A 139 -12.83 1.46 -1.88
CA SER A 139 -13.80 1.09 -2.91
C SER A 139 -14.79 0.02 -2.40
N ASP A 140 -14.33 -0.95 -1.63
CA ASP A 140 -15.19 -1.95 -0.97
C ASP A 140 -16.20 -1.27 -0.03
N TRP A 141 -15.81 -0.20 0.66
CA TRP A 141 -16.73 0.57 1.51
C TRP A 141 -17.69 1.47 0.72
N GLY A 142 -17.60 1.44 -0.61
CA GLY A 142 -18.45 2.23 -1.51
C GLY A 142 -18.02 3.69 -1.63
N LEU A 143 -16.75 4.02 -1.37
CA LEU A 143 -16.21 5.34 -1.64
C LEU A 143 -15.84 5.47 -3.13
N SER A 144 -16.11 6.65 -3.68
CA SER A 144 -15.83 6.99 -5.09
C SER A 144 -14.45 7.63 -5.25
N ALA A 145 -13.62 7.02 -6.08
CA ALA A 145 -12.32 7.57 -6.44
C ALA A 145 -12.49 8.90 -7.21
N GLY A 146 -11.71 9.90 -6.83
CA GLY A 146 -11.81 11.26 -7.37
C GLY A 146 -12.81 12.18 -6.65
N GLU A 147 -13.80 11.61 -5.97
CA GLU A 147 -14.79 12.37 -5.19
C GLU A 147 -14.56 12.22 -3.68
N ASP A 148 -14.61 10.98 -3.18
CA ASP A 148 -14.46 10.71 -1.76
C ASP A 148 -13.00 10.57 -1.36
N PHE A 149 -12.13 10.08 -2.26
CA PHE A 149 -10.69 10.07 -2.05
C PHE A 149 -9.94 10.37 -3.37
N ASN A 150 -8.74 10.93 -3.28
CA ASN A 150 -7.93 11.28 -4.44
C ASN A 150 -7.34 10.04 -5.14
N THR A 151 -7.20 10.13 -6.46
CA THR A 151 -6.62 9.06 -7.30
C THR A 151 -5.10 9.12 -7.41
N GLN A 152 -4.52 10.27 -7.15
CA GLN A 152 -3.08 10.53 -7.16
C GLN A 152 -2.71 11.33 -5.93
N ASP A 153 -1.43 11.30 -5.54
CA ASP A 153 -0.92 12.12 -4.45
C ASP A 153 -1.26 13.60 -4.67
N VAL A 154 -1.65 14.28 -3.61
CA VAL A 154 -2.08 15.68 -3.66
C VAL A 154 -1.01 16.57 -3.07
N GLU A 155 -0.45 17.47 -3.86
CA GLU A 155 0.50 18.46 -3.36
C GLU A 155 -0.19 19.46 -2.43
N ILE A 156 0.48 19.82 -1.34
CA ILE A 156 -0.05 20.79 -0.38
C ILE A 156 -0.35 22.12 -1.07
N GLY A 157 0.52 22.50 -2.03
CA GLY A 157 0.34 23.70 -2.83
C GLY A 157 -1.00 23.77 -3.57
N ASP A 158 -1.54 22.61 -3.98
CA ASP A 158 -2.78 22.54 -4.78
C ASP A 158 -4.03 22.94 -3.99
N PHE A 159 -4.05 22.71 -2.68
CA PHE A 159 -5.21 23.03 -1.86
C PHE A 159 -5.05 24.24 -0.93
N LEU A 160 -3.84 24.77 -0.76
CA LEU A 160 -3.60 25.92 0.14
C LEU A 160 -4.16 27.25 -0.39
N GLY A 161 -4.35 27.37 -1.70
CA GLY A 161 -4.77 28.62 -2.31
C GLY A 161 -3.76 29.77 -2.06
N ASN A 162 -4.22 30.87 -1.47
CA ASN A 162 -3.41 32.08 -1.25
C ASN A 162 -2.52 32.05 0.00
N ILE A 163 -2.43 30.93 0.72
CA ILE A 163 -1.57 30.83 1.91
C ILE A 163 -0.12 30.84 1.50
N THR A 164 0.62 31.84 2.00
CA THR A 164 2.07 31.94 1.73
C THR A 164 2.83 30.90 2.55
N VAL A 165 3.53 30.01 1.86
CA VAL A 165 4.29 28.91 2.46
C VAL A 165 5.57 28.70 1.67
N ASP A 166 6.59 28.16 2.31
CA ASP A 166 7.83 27.77 1.69
C ASP A 166 7.60 26.83 0.48
N SER A 167 8.38 27.04 -0.58
CA SER A 167 8.26 26.27 -1.83
C SER A 167 8.51 24.77 -1.64
N GLN A 168 9.33 24.38 -0.66
CA GLN A 168 9.56 22.97 -0.36
C GLN A 168 8.38 22.33 0.35
N ILE A 169 7.68 23.05 1.22
CA ILE A 169 6.46 22.56 1.86
C ILE A 169 5.34 22.42 0.85
N LYS A 170 5.20 23.35 -0.10
CA LYS A 170 4.18 23.28 -1.18
C LYS A 170 4.27 22.00 -2.00
N LYS A 171 5.48 21.49 -2.25
CA LYS A 171 5.73 20.27 -3.03
C LYS A 171 5.54 18.96 -2.23
N ARG A 172 5.20 19.06 -0.95
CA ARG A 172 4.89 17.88 -0.16
C ARG A 172 3.52 17.38 -0.50
N LYS A 173 3.32 16.09 -0.29
CA LYS A 173 2.13 15.39 -0.72
C LYS A 173 1.48 14.66 0.44
N TYR A 174 0.18 14.53 0.32
CA TYR A 174 -0.60 13.52 1.01
C TYR A 174 -1.00 12.41 0.03
N ASP A 175 -0.88 11.18 0.46
CA ASP A 175 -1.24 10.01 -0.34
C ASP A 175 -2.77 9.89 -0.45
N PHE A 176 -3.49 10.18 0.65
CA PHE A 176 -4.95 10.24 0.64
C PHE A 176 -5.48 11.43 1.43
N ILE A 177 -6.55 12.02 0.88
CA ILE A 177 -7.39 13.02 1.54
C ILE A 177 -8.83 12.53 1.45
N ILE A 178 -9.51 12.39 2.59
CA ILE A 178 -10.87 11.84 2.67
C ILE A 178 -11.72 12.71 3.61
N PRO A 179 -12.87 13.23 3.17
CA PRO A 179 -13.35 13.31 1.79
C PRO A 179 -12.51 14.26 0.94
N PHE A 180 -12.33 13.92 -0.34
CA PHE A 180 -11.51 14.73 -1.26
C PHE A 180 -12.31 15.91 -1.84
N GLN A 181 -13.27 15.65 -2.72
CA GLN A 181 -14.09 16.65 -3.37
C GLN A 181 -15.58 16.57 -3.01
N SER A 182 -16.06 15.40 -2.56
CA SER A 182 -17.48 15.20 -2.24
C SER A 182 -18.01 16.14 -1.17
N ARG A 183 -17.12 16.75 -0.38
CA ARG A 183 -17.42 17.80 0.59
C ARG A 183 -16.36 18.88 0.56
N ILE A 184 -16.78 20.11 0.32
CA ILE A 184 -15.88 21.26 0.26
C ILE A 184 -15.50 21.69 1.69
N ASN A 185 -16.43 21.65 2.62
CA ASN A 185 -16.27 22.07 4.01
C ASN A 185 -16.38 20.88 4.96
N GLY A 186 -15.85 21.03 6.17
CA GLY A 186 -15.86 20.02 7.22
C GLY A 186 -14.50 19.37 7.46
N ALA A 187 -14.48 18.49 8.44
CA ALA A 187 -13.29 17.73 8.79
C ALA A 187 -12.85 16.81 7.66
N LYS A 188 -11.54 16.69 7.49
CA LYS A 188 -10.90 15.81 6.50
C LYS A 188 -9.84 14.96 7.16
N ILE A 189 -9.72 13.72 6.71
CA ILE A 189 -8.62 12.82 7.08
C ILE A 189 -7.53 12.96 6.02
N PHE A 190 -6.31 13.22 6.48
CA PHE A 190 -5.10 13.27 5.68
C PHE A 190 -4.24 12.05 6.03
N VAL A 191 -4.03 11.18 5.07
CA VAL A 191 -3.26 9.96 5.25
C VAL A 191 -1.90 10.10 4.57
N GLN A 192 -0.85 9.77 5.32
CA GLN A 192 0.51 9.63 4.80
C GLN A 192 0.89 8.15 4.84
N SER A 193 1.27 7.63 3.67
CA SER A 193 1.62 6.23 3.48
C SER A 193 3.13 6.04 3.49
N GLN A 194 3.63 5.11 4.28
CA GLN A 194 5.03 4.74 4.29
C GLN A 194 5.19 3.24 4.49
N PHE A 195 5.90 2.62 3.57
CA PHE A 195 6.19 1.19 3.63
C PHE A 195 7.70 0.96 3.62
N TYR A 196 8.19 0.25 4.62
CA TYR A 196 9.60 -0.11 4.71
C TYR A 196 9.77 -1.63 4.88
N ALA A 197 10.14 -2.31 3.80
CA ALA A 197 10.44 -3.74 3.82
C ALA A 197 11.71 -4.10 4.61
N GLY A 198 12.60 -3.13 4.80
CA GLY A 198 13.88 -3.28 5.50
C GLY A 198 14.46 -1.93 5.88
N ASP A 199 15.78 -1.90 6.16
CA ASP A 199 16.46 -0.66 6.53
C ASP A 199 16.44 0.35 5.37
N SER A 200 15.86 1.52 5.57
CA SER A 200 15.76 2.61 4.59
C SER A 200 16.73 3.77 4.87
N GLY A 201 17.56 3.66 5.89
CA GLY A 201 18.58 4.67 6.22
C GLY A 201 17.99 6.04 6.56
N SER A 202 18.62 7.10 6.04
CA SER A 202 18.32 8.51 6.41
C SER A 202 16.99 9.06 5.88
N VAL A 203 16.22 8.30 5.09
CA VAL A 203 14.98 8.81 4.47
C VAL A 203 13.87 8.98 5.51
N SER A 204 13.72 8.02 6.44
CA SER A 204 12.71 8.08 7.48
C SER A 204 12.86 9.26 8.43
N HIS A 205 14.09 9.58 8.84
CA HIS A 205 14.36 10.72 9.73
C HIS A 205 13.91 12.04 9.12
N LYS A 206 14.18 12.26 7.83
CA LYS A 206 13.73 13.48 7.13
C LYS A 206 12.22 13.60 7.08
N VAL A 207 11.52 12.49 6.88
CA VAL A 207 10.05 12.48 6.84
C VAL A 207 9.47 12.87 8.18
N VAL A 208 10.00 12.30 9.28
CA VAL A 208 9.55 12.65 10.64
C VAL A 208 9.69 14.13 10.94
N ASP A 209 10.85 14.72 10.63
CA ASP A 209 11.13 16.14 10.93
C ASP A 209 10.30 17.10 10.06
N GLN A 210 9.94 16.66 8.86
CA GLN A 210 9.20 17.49 7.91
C GLN A 210 7.68 17.39 8.08
N THR A 211 7.18 16.39 8.78
CA THR A 211 5.75 16.18 8.99
C THR A 211 5.08 17.33 9.75
N ASP A 212 5.74 17.85 10.78
CA ASP A 212 5.17 18.90 11.63
C ASP A 212 4.86 20.18 10.85
N SER A 213 5.82 20.70 10.09
CA SER A 213 5.63 21.89 9.27
C SER A 213 4.54 21.72 8.20
N THR A 214 4.41 20.50 7.66
CA THR A 214 3.37 20.14 6.72
C THR A 214 1.97 20.20 7.35
N ARG A 215 1.84 19.63 8.54
CA ARG A 215 0.58 19.59 9.28
C ARG A 215 0.15 20.94 9.81
N GLU A 216 1.07 21.74 10.34
CA GLU A 216 0.79 23.12 10.75
C GLU A 216 0.18 23.94 9.61
N VAL A 217 0.76 23.83 8.42
CA VAL A 217 0.24 24.53 7.25
C VAL A 217 -1.12 24.02 6.83
N THR A 218 -1.33 22.70 6.88
CA THR A 218 -2.63 22.09 6.58
C THR A 218 -3.70 22.53 7.57
N LEU A 219 -3.39 22.61 8.88
CA LEU A 219 -4.31 23.08 9.92
C LEU A 219 -4.71 24.54 9.76
N ARG A 220 -3.88 25.39 9.15
CA ARG A 220 -4.28 26.78 8.82
C ARG A 220 -5.44 26.81 7.80
N LYS A 221 -5.53 25.83 6.91
CA LYS A 221 -6.58 25.72 5.91
C LYS A 221 -7.76 24.88 6.39
N PHE A 222 -7.45 23.81 7.08
CA PHE A 222 -8.40 22.82 7.62
C PHE A 222 -8.18 22.68 9.14
N PRO A 223 -8.77 23.55 9.97
CA PRO A 223 -8.55 23.49 11.43
C PRO A 223 -8.98 22.17 12.08
N GLU A 224 -9.93 21.46 11.48
CA GLU A 224 -10.43 20.16 11.92
C GLU A 224 -9.78 18.99 11.19
N ALA A 225 -8.61 19.21 10.59
CA ALA A 225 -7.88 18.14 9.90
C ALA A 225 -7.45 17.02 10.87
N VAL A 226 -7.70 15.79 10.48
CA VAL A 226 -7.29 14.58 11.19
C VAL A 226 -6.14 13.94 10.41
N PHE A 227 -5.02 13.68 11.08
CA PHE A 227 -3.87 13.06 10.45
C PHE A 227 -3.72 11.60 10.88
N VAL A 228 -3.68 10.72 9.89
CA VAL A 228 -3.52 9.28 10.08
C VAL A 228 -2.25 8.83 9.37
N GLU A 229 -1.41 8.11 10.09
CA GLU A 229 -0.21 7.49 9.53
C GLU A 229 -0.53 6.08 9.03
N TYR A 230 -0.29 5.82 7.75
CA TYR A 230 -0.40 4.48 7.17
C TYR A 230 1.01 3.87 7.06
N LEU A 231 1.39 3.13 8.09
CA LEU A 231 2.75 2.65 8.30
C LEU A 231 2.78 1.13 8.30
N ASP A 232 3.52 0.53 7.36
CA ASP A 232 3.69 -0.91 7.35
C ASP A 232 5.09 -1.32 6.92
N GLY A 233 5.43 -2.57 7.19
CA GLY A 233 6.69 -3.18 6.82
C GLY A 233 7.60 -3.53 7.99
N ALA A 234 8.39 -4.58 7.81
CA ALA A 234 9.30 -5.12 8.83
C ALA A 234 10.39 -4.14 9.29
N GLY A 235 10.72 -3.14 8.46
CA GLY A 235 11.74 -2.14 8.77
C GLY A 235 11.44 -1.32 10.02
N TYR A 236 10.17 -1.08 10.33
CA TYR A 236 9.78 -0.36 11.54
C TYR A 236 10.03 -1.13 12.83
N PHE A 237 10.10 -2.45 12.79
CA PHE A 237 10.38 -3.28 13.95
C PHE A 237 11.87 -3.45 14.23
N SER A 238 12.72 -3.16 13.26
CA SER A 238 14.18 -3.30 13.37
C SER A 238 14.88 -1.96 13.57
N SER A 239 15.33 -1.36 12.49
CA SER A 239 16.18 -0.16 12.50
C SER A 239 15.41 1.15 12.68
N LEU A 240 14.13 1.19 12.28
CA LEU A 240 13.31 2.40 12.28
C LEU A 240 12.36 2.53 13.50
N ASN A 241 12.51 1.69 14.51
CA ASN A 241 11.64 1.73 15.69
C ASN A 241 11.64 3.10 16.39
N GLY A 242 12.78 3.80 16.43
CA GLY A 242 12.88 5.15 16.96
C GLY A 242 12.03 6.16 16.19
N ASP A 243 12.03 6.09 14.86
CA ASP A 243 11.25 6.97 14.00
C ASP A 243 9.75 6.68 14.12
N LEU A 244 9.37 5.40 14.14
CA LEU A 244 7.99 5.01 14.39
C LEU A 244 7.47 5.61 15.71
N ARG A 245 8.23 5.47 16.80
CA ARG A 245 7.86 6.05 18.10
C ARG A 245 7.73 7.57 18.04
N ARG A 246 8.64 8.26 17.35
CA ARG A 246 8.59 9.72 17.19
C ARG A 246 7.35 10.15 16.39
N MET A 247 6.99 9.41 15.33
CA MET A 247 5.78 9.69 14.53
C MET A 247 4.51 9.48 15.35
N LEU A 248 4.43 8.39 16.10
CA LEU A 248 3.27 8.08 16.93
C LEU A 248 3.15 8.99 18.18
N ALA A 249 4.27 9.57 18.64
CA ALA A 249 4.28 10.51 19.76
C ALA A 249 3.90 11.94 19.36
N LYS A 250 3.71 12.24 18.07
CA LYS A 250 3.29 13.58 17.63
C LYS A 250 1.87 13.87 18.07
N GLU A 251 1.64 15.00 18.71
CA GLU A 251 0.31 15.44 19.16
C GLU A 251 -0.70 15.55 18.02
N THR A 252 -0.22 15.83 16.80
CA THR A 252 -1.05 15.92 15.60
C THR A 252 -1.41 14.56 15.01
N THR A 253 -0.74 13.47 15.38
CA THR A 253 -1.09 12.12 14.90
C THR A 253 -2.29 11.61 15.67
N LYS A 254 -3.43 11.49 15.01
CA LYS A 254 -4.66 10.96 15.61
C LYS A 254 -4.57 9.46 15.83
N ASP A 255 -4.18 8.75 14.78
CA ASP A 255 -4.02 7.29 14.81
C ASP A 255 -2.99 6.85 13.78
N PHE A 256 -2.58 5.59 13.89
CA PHE A 256 -1.85 4.91 12.83
C PHE A 256 -2.58 3.64 12.40
N ILE A 257 -2.47 3.34 11.14
CA ILE A 257 -3.06 2.16 10.51
C ILE A 257 -1.99 1.36 9.79
N GLN A 258 -2.24 0.08 9.64
CA GLN A 258 -1.47 -0.87 8.87
C GLN A 258 -2.39 -1.57 7.87
N ILE A 259 -1.86 -2.33 6.92
CA ILE A 259 -2.66 -3.08 5.95
C ILE A 259 -3.79 -3.86 6.63
N ARG A 260 -3.47 -4.59 7.71
CA ARG A 260 -4.47 -5.41 8.44
C ARG A 260 -5.43 -4.60 9.32
N THR A 261 -5.02 -3.44 9.79
CA THR A 261 -5.86 -2.65 10.71
C THR A 261 -6.71 -1.61 9.98
N ALA A 262 -6.32 -1.22 8.77
CA ALA A 262 -7.02 -0.22 7.98
C ALA A 262 -8.51 -0.50 7.79
N PRO A 263 -8.96 -1.74 7.49
CA PRO A 263 -10.38 -2.03 7.28
C PRO A 263 -11.28 -1.73 8.47
N LEU A 264 -10.73 -1.68 9.66
CA LEU A 264 -11.47 -1.32 10.87
C LEU A 264 -11.16 0.10 11.34
N LYS A 265 -9.87 0.42 11.53
CA LYS A 265 -9.46 1.67 12.16
C LYS A 265 -9.76 2.89 11.30
N LEU A 266 -9.48 2.85 9.99
CA LEU A 266 -9.78 3.99 9.12
C LEU A 266 -11.28 4.24 8.99
N ARG A 267 -12.12 3.20 8.97
CA ARG A 267 -13.59 3.37 9.01
C ARG A 267 -14.04 4.06 10.30
N ARG A 268 -13.44 3.74 11.45
CA ARG A 268 -13.74 4.42 12.73
C ARG A 268 -13.30 5.89 12.71
N GLU A 269 -12.16 6.19 12.09
CA GLU A 269 -11.74 7.58 11.91
C GLU A 269 -12.67 8.33 10.96
N LEU A 270 -13.17 7.71 9.88
CA LEU A 270 -14.23 8.29 9.04
C LEU A 270 -15.50 8.57 9.84
N GLN A 271 -15.92 7.63 10.69
CA GLN A 271 -17.07 7.84 11.59
C GLN A 271 -16.82 9.00 12.56
N SER A 272 -15.61 9.15 13.10
CA SER A 272 -15.28 10.23 14.04
C SER A 272 -15.42 11.63 13.45
N ILE A 273 -15.29 11.76 12.13
CA ILE A 273 -15.54 13.00 11.39
C ILE A 273 -16.94 13.04 10.76
N HIS A 274 -17.83 12.18 11.18
CA HIS A 274 -19.19 12.02 10.66
C HIS A 274 -19.28 11.71 9.16
N PHE A 275 -18.24 11.14 8.57
CA PHE A 275 -18.28 10.71 7.18
C PHE A 275 -18.86 9.30 7.07
N LEU A 276 -20.07 9.21 6.55
CA LEU A 276 -20.80 7.96 6.41
C LEU A 276 -20.49 7.27 5.08
N THR A 277 -19.94 6.05 5.15
CA THR A 277 -19.68 5.23 3.96
C THR A 277 -20.92 4.44 3.53
N THR A 278 -20.98 4.00 2.28
CA THR A 278 -22.06 3.13 1.81
C THR A 278 -22.14 1.83 2.61
N LEU A 279 -20.99 1.26 2.98
CA LEU A 279 -20.92 0.01 3.74
C LEU A 279 -21.66 0.12 5.10
N GLU A 280 -21.52 1.25 5.81
CA GLU A 280 -22.23 1.47 7.08
C GLU A 280 -23.74 1.54 6.86
N ILE A 281 -24.19 2.13 5.75
CA ILE A 281 -25.61 2.15 5.39
C ILE A 281 -26.09 0.72 5.10
N GLU A 282 -25.31 -0.06 4.35
CA GLU A 282 -25.61 -1.44 4.01
C GLU A 282 -25.68 -2.34 5.27
N HIS A 283 -24.77 -2.13 6.24
CA HIS A 283 -24.84 -2.82 7.54
C HIS A 283 -26.11 -2.41 8.34
N ALA A 284 -26.49 -1.15 8.30
CA ALA A 284 -27.73 -0.70 8.93
C ALA A 284 -28.99 -1.29 8.25
N ILE A 285 -28.97 -1.46 6.92
CA ILE A 285 -30.02 -2.16 6.18
C ILE A 285 -30.14 -3.61 6.65
N LEU A 286 -29.02 -4.33 6.78
CA LEU A 286 -29.01 -5.70 7.29
C LEU A 286 -29.63 -5.83 8.68
N GLN A 287 -29.38 -4.83 9.55
CA GLN A 287 -29.79 -4.87 10.95
C GLN A 287 -31.23 -4.38 11.19
N THR A 288 -31.85 -3.72 10.19
CA THR A 288 -33.15 -3.05 10.35
C THR A 288 -34.21 -3.48 9.32
N ASP A 289 -34.04 -4.60 8.66
CA ASP A 289 -34.93 -5.07 7.56
C ASP A 289 -35.09 -4.07 6.38
N GLY A 290 -34.26 -3.05 6.32
CA GLY A 290 -34.17 -2.12 5.21
C GLY A 290 -35.19 -0.98 5.22
N MET A 291 -36.03 -0.85 6.24
CA MET A 291 -36.93 0.29 6.34
C MET A 291 -36.14 1.60 6.53
N ARG A 292 -36.30 2.55 5.59
CA ARG A 292 -35.49 3.78 5.56
C ARG A 292 -35.43 4.53 6.89
N ASN A 293 -36.59 4.68 7.56
CA ASN A 293 -36.64 5.38 8.84
C ASN A 293 -35.85 4.61 9.93
N SER A 294 -35.93 3.29 9.93
CA SER A 294 -35.19 2.45 10.87
C SER A 294 -33.68 2.51 10.60
N VAL A 295 -33.28 2.49 9.33
CA VAL A 295 -31.89 2.68 8.90
C VAL A 295 -31.35 4.03 9.36
N SER A 296 -32.09 5.13 9.07
CA SER A 296 -31.70 6.49 9.48
C SER A 296 -31.61 6.62 11.01
N LEU A 297 -32.57 6.05 11.73
CA LEU A 297 -32.57 6.06 13.20
C LEU A 297 -31.36 5.29 13.78
N LEU A 298 -31.01 4.14 13.21
CA LEU A 298 -29.86 3.37 13.66
C LEU A 298 -28.56 4.16 13.45
N LEU A 299 -28.37 4.71 12.25
CA LEU A 299 -27.17 5.48 11.92
C LEU A 299 -27.02 6.75 12.77
N THR A 300 -28.12 7.45 13.05
CA THR A 300 -28.08 8.62 13.96
C THR A 300 -27.78 8.20 15.41
N LYS A 301 -28.25 7.05 15.85
CA LYS A 301 -27.92 6.48 17.15
C LYS A 301 -26.44 6.09 17.24
N ASP A 302 -25.84 5.66 16.13
CA ASP A 302 -24.42 5.35 16.02
C ASP A 302 -23.53 6.61 15.91
N GLY A 303 -24.13 7.80 15.99
CA GLY A 303 -23.43 9.09 16.08
C GLY A 303 -23.31 9.86 14.77
N TYR A 304 -23.92 9.41 13.67
CA TYR A 304 -23.94 10.19 12.42
C TYR A 304 -24.99 11.31 12.47
N ILE A 305 -24.68 12.42 11.82
CA ILE A 305 -25.57 13.56 11.73
C ILE A 305 -26.66 13.25 10.69
N GLU A 306 -27.92 13.58 10.98
CA GLU A 306 -29.07 13.28 10.10
C GLU A 306 -28.86 13.78 8.65
N GLN A 307 -28.32 14.99 8.50
CA GLN A 307 -28.01 15.55 7.18
C GLN A 307 -27.01 14.71 6.41
N GLU A 308 -26.04 14.14 7.12
CA GLU A 308 -25.07 13.23 6.56
C GLU A 308 -25.71 11.93 6.11
N VAL A 309 -26.55 11.35 6.95
CA VAL A 309 -27.29 10.11 6.62
C VAL A 309 -28.12 10.29 5.35
N GLU A 310 -28.86 11.38 5.27
CA GLU A 310 -29.67 11.69 4.08
C GLU A 310 -28.80 11.89 2.82
N PHE A 311 -27.69 12.61 2.95
CA PHE A 311 -26.75 12.82 1.85
C PHE A 311 -26.11 11.52 1.38
N ALA A 312 -25.62 10.70 2.29
CA ALA A 312 -24.95 9.44 1.99
C ALA A 312 -25.91 8.41 1.36
N ILE A 313 -27.15 8.27 1.90
CA ILE A 313 -28.17 7.40 1.30
C ILE A 313 -28.49 7.84 -0.13
N LYS A 314 -28.68 9.17 -0.35
CA LYS A 314 -28.95 9.70 -1.70
C LYS A 314 -27.83 9.35 -2.68
N ASN A 315 -26.57 9.49 -2.27
CA ASN A 315 -25.43 9.18 -3.10
C ASN A 315 -25.31 7.67 -3.39
N ALA A 316 -25.50 6.83 -2.36
CA ALA A 316 -25.47 5.38 -2.53
C ALA A 316 -26.55 4.88 -3.50
N VAL A 317 -27.75 5.47 -3.45
CA VAL A 317 -28.81 5.18 -4.41
C VAL A 317 -28.46 5.68 -5.80
N ALA A 318 -27.90 6.88 -5.94
CA ALA A 318 -27.50 7.43 -7.23
C ALA A 318 -26.41 6.61 -7.91
N ARG A 319 -25.50 6.01 -7.14
CA ARG A 319 -24.44 5.11 -7.64
C ARG A 319 -24.94 3.69 -7.95
N GLY A 320 -26.15 3.35 -7.53
CA GLY A 320 -26.73 2.01 -7.71
C GLY A 320 -26.13 0.95 -6.78
N ASP A 321 -25.53 1.36 -5.66
CA ASP A 321 -25.08 0.46 -4.59
C ASP A 321 -26.27 0.02 -3.72
N ILE A 322 -27.24 0.89 -3.56
CA ILE A 322 -28.49 0.67 -2.85
C ILE A 322 -29.66 0.96 -3.81
N VAL A 323 -30.66 0.10 -3.79
CA VAL A 323 -31.92 0.27 -4.54
C VAL A 323 -32.98 0.79 -3.58
N LYS A 324 -33.66 1.87 -3.96
CA LYS A 324 -34.81 2.39 -3.20
C LYS A 324 -36.10 1.91 -3.82
N GLN A 325 -36.89 1.15 -3.07
CA GLN A 325 -38.25 0.72 -3.44
C GLN A 325 -39.25 1.24 -2.41
N ASN A 326 -40.03 2.25 -2.78
CA ASN A 326 -40.91 2.94 -1.86
C ASN A 326 -40.18 3.48 -0.62
N SER A 327 -40.50 2.95 0.56
CA SER A 327 -39.82 3.26 1.84
C SER A 327 -38.72 2.32 2.23
N MET A 328 -38.41 1.31 1.40
CA MET A 328 -37.35 0.33 1.66
C MET A 328 -36.07 0.68 0.91
N LEU A 329 -34.95 0.41 1.56
CA LEU A 329 -33.61 0.42 1.02
C LEU A 329 -33.15 -1.05 0.90
N ILE A 330 -32.66 -1.41 -0.27
CA ILE A 330 -32.23 -2.78 -0.58
C ILE A 330 -30.80 -2.74 -1.06
N ILE A 331 -29.95 -3.60 -0.51
CA ILE A 331 -28.55 -3.75 -0.94
C ILE A 331 -28.53 -4.32 -2.36
N CYS A 332 -27.74 -3.73 -3.25
CA CYS A 332 -27.57 -4.29 -4.59
C CYS A 332 -26.87 -5.65 -4.53
N GLU A 333 -27.33 -6.61 -5.34
CA GLU A 333 -26.83 -7.99 -5.35
C GLU A 333 -25.29 -8.07 -5.48
N LYS A 334 -24.71 -7.25 -6.35
CA LYS A 334 -23.23 -7.17 -6.53
C LYS A 334 -22.45 -6.78 -5.27
N ARG A 335 -23.14 -6.21 -4.28
CA ARG A 335 -22.55 -5.73 -3.02
C ARG A 335 -22.68 -6.73 -1.87
N LEU A 336 -23.65 -7.64 -1.95
CA LEU A 336 -24.05 -8.50 -0.83
C LEU A 336 -22.88 -9.32 -0.25
N GLU A 337 -21.98 -9.81 -1.08
CA GLU A 337 -20.82 -10.59 -0.63
C GLU A 337 -19.88 -9.74 0.20
N ILE A 338 -19.45 -8.58 -0.31
CA ILE A 338 -18.57 -7.64 0.41
C ILE A 338 -19.21 -7.19 1.71
N VAL A 339 -20.50 -6.86 1.68
CA VAL A 339 -21.24 -6.40 2.87
C VAL A 339 -21.23 -7.47 3.96
N ARG A 340 -21.52 -8.73 3.64
CA ARG A 340 -21.46 -9.83 4.59
C ARG A 340 -20.06 -10.05 5.17
N GLN A 341 -19.05 -10.04 4.33
CA GLN A 341 -17.66 -10.22 4.72
C GLN A 341 -17.21 -9.16 5.73
N TYR A 342 -17.48 -7.88 5.46
CA TYR A 342 -17.17 -6.79 6.40
C TYR A 342 -18.06 -6.82 7.64
N PHE A 343 -19.31 -7.28 7.52
CA PHE A 343 -20.16 -7.47 8.70
C PHE A 343 -19.58 -8.49 9.67
N LEU A 344 -19.03 -9.61 9.17
CA LEU A 344 -18.33 -10.59 10.00
C LEU A 344 -17.09 -9.99 10.66
N LEU A 345 -16.34 -9.14 9.96
CA LEU A 345 -15.21 -8.40 10.54
C LEU A 345 -15.67 -7.52 11.73
N ASP A 346 -16.79 -6.80 11.56
CA ASP A 346 -17.36 -5.95 12.60
C ASP A 346 -17.90 -6.77 13.79
N ILE A 347 -18.42 -7.96 13.55
CA ILE A 347 -18.81 -8.90 14.62
C ILE A 347 -17.61 -9.24 15.50
N ILE A 348 -16.47 -9.60 14.90
CA ILE A 348 -15.26 -9.90 15.67
C ILE A 348 -14.79 -8.65 16.43
N ALA A 349 -14.79 -7.48 15.80
CA ALA A 349 -14.33 -6.23 16.39
C ALA A 349 -15.19 -5.76 17.57
N ASN A 350 -16.50 -6.01 17.52
CA ASN A 350 -17.45 -5.51 18.51
C ASN A 350 -17.80 -6.54 19.62
N PHE A 351 -17.72 -7.85 19.30
CA PHE A 351 -18.15 -8.92 20.18
C PHE A 351 -17.06 -9.94 20.48
N GLY A 352 -15.86 -9.78 19.92
CA GLY A 352 -14.69 -10.60 20.24
C GLY A 352 -14.18 -10.35 21.65
N GLU A 353 -13.26 -11.18 22.07
CA GLU A 353 -12.61 -11.11 23.38
C GLU A 353 -11.12 -10.85 23.21
N PRO A 354 -10.42 -10.26 24.19
CA PRO A 354 -8.96 -10.17 24.16
C PRO A 354 -8.35 -11.55 23.96
N VAL A 355 -7.49 -11.67 22.96
CA VAL A 355 -6.90 -12.97 22.60
C VAL A 355 -5.85 -13.35 23.62
N PRO A 356 -5.96 -14.54 24.25
CA PRO A 356 -4.92 -15.03 25.14
C PRO A 356 -3.63 -15.33 24.37
N ALA A 357 -2.50 -15.32 25.07
CA ALA A 357 -1.20 -15.64 24.46
C ALA A 357 -1.16 -17.05 23.84
N GLU A 358 -1.88 -17.99 24.45
CA GLU A 358 -2.07 -19.35 23.94
C GLU A 358 -3.50 -19.50 23.43
N HIS A 359 -3.66 -19.66 22.12
CA HIS A 359 -4.93 -19.88 21.46
C HIS A 359 -4.78 -20.96 20.38
N GLY A 360 -5.84 -21.75 20.21
CA GLY A 360 -5.88 -22.82 19.21
C GLY A 360 -6.10 -22.32 17.78
N SER A 361 -5.92 -23.21 16.81
CA SER A 361 -6.33 -22.98 15.42
C SER A 361 -7.84 -22.73 15.34
N GLY A 362 -8.27 -21.88 14.42
CA GLY A 362 -9.69 -21.55 14.21
C GLY A 362 -10.18 -20.29 14.93
N PHE A 363 -9.28 -19.49 15.48
CA PHE A 363 -9.57 -18.13 15.89
C PHE A 363 -9.33 -17.16 14.73
N LEU A 364 -10.21 -16.17 14.61
CA LEU A 364 -10.05 -15.00 13.77
C LEU A 364 -9.72 -13.80 14.64
N PHE A 365 -8.80 -12.94 14.15
CA PHE A 365 -8.27 -11.84 14.94
C PHE A 365 -8.46 -10.52 14.23
N VAL A 366 -8.81 -9.51 15.00
CA VAL A 366 -8.84 -8.11 14.58
C VAL A 366 -7.95 -7.30 15.49
N ALA A 367 -7.03 -6.52 14.93
CA ALA A 367 -6.24 -5.59 15.71
C ALA A 367 -7.12 -4.40 16.11
N GLY A 368 -7.42 -4.32 17.39
CA GLY A 368 -8.05 -3.15 18.00
C GLY A 368 -7.03 -2.04 18.30
N TYR A 369 -7.48 -0.96 18.95
CA TYR A 369 -6.61 0.17 19.28
C TYR A 369 -5.49 -0.18 20.27
N LYS A 370 -5.70 -1.14 21.18
CA LYS A 370 -4.73 -1.48 22.22
C LYS A 370 -4.40 -2.95 22.27
N THR A 371 -5.30 -3.82 21.87
CA THR A 371 -5.18 -5.27 21.98
C THR A 371 -5.68 -5.96 20.73
N LEU A 372 -5.27 -7.21 20.54
CA LEU A 372 -5.90 -8.10 19.58
C LEU A 372 -7.21 -8.61 20.17
N TRP A 373 -8.27 -8.47 19.40
CA TRP A 373 -9.58 -9.08 19.68
C TRP A 373 -9.74 -10.29 18.79
N GLY A 374 -10.27 -11.35 19.32
CA GLY A 374 -10.45 -12.59 18.59
C GLY A 374 -11.75 -13.29 18.91
N MET A 375 -12.19 -14.13 17.98
CA MET A 375 -13.39 -14.94 18.13
C MET A 375 -13.20 -16.28 17.40
N PRO A 376 -13.62 -17.43 17.98
CA PRO A 376 -13.66 -18.69 17.27
C PRO A 376 -14.59 -18.61 16.05
N GLN A 377 -14.22 -19.23 14.93
CA GLN A 377 -14.95 -19.18 13.66
C GLN A 377 -16.45 -19.54 13.79
N ASN A 378 -16.74 -20.59 14.53
CA ASN A 378 -18.14 -21.03 14.78
C ASN A 378 -18.94 -19.97 15.56
N ARG A 379 -18.31 -19.26 16.48
CA ARG A 379 -18.93 -18.19 17.26
C ARG A 379 -19.15 -16.93 16.40
N VAL A 380 -18.29 -16.65 15.42
CA VAL A 380 -18.48 -15.52 14.49
C VAL A 380 -19.80 -15.67 13.74
N ILE A 381 -20.06 -16.86 13.15
CA ILE A 381 -21.27 -17.13 12.40
C ILE A 381 -22.52 -17.05 13.31
N SER A 382 -22.47 -17.71 14.48
CA SER A 382 -23.63 -17.73 15.38
C SER A 382 -23.94 -16.34 15.92
N THR A 383 -22.92 -15.55 16.26
CA THR A 383 -23.11 -14.16 16.73
C THR A 383 -23.63 -13.28 15.59
N ALA A 384 -23.13 -13.45 14.39
CA ALA A 384 -23.62 -12.70 13.22
C ALA A 384 -25.12 -12.97 12.98
N LEU A 385 -25.57 -14.20 13.07
CA LEU A 385 -26.99 -14.58 12.95
C LEU A 385 -27.84 -14.05 14.11
N GLU A 386 -27.31 -14.04 15.32
CA GLU A 386 -27.99 -13.43 16.47
C GLU A 386 -28.22 -11.93 16.29
N LYS A 387 -27.20 -11.21 15.80
CA LYS A 387 -27.24 -9.76 15.59
C LYS A 387 -27.98 -9.36 14.31
N CYS A 388 -27.98 -10.23 13.32
CA CYS A 388 -28.63 -9.99 12.03
C CYS A 388 -29.27 -11.28 11.50
N PRO A 389 -30.52 -11.62 11.91
CA PRO A 389 -31.21 -12.81 11.42
C PRO A 389 -31.43 -12.84 9.91
N LEU A 390 -31.45 -11.69 9.24
CA LEU A 390 -31.58 -11.57 7.78
C LEU A 390 -30.44 -12.23 7.02
N LEU A 391 -29.26 -12.41 7.64
CA LEU A 391 -28.16 -13.15 7.02
C LEU A 391 -28.56 -14.57 6.58
N ASN A 392 -29.50 -15.22 7.27
CA ASN A 392 -30.03 -16.52 6.84
C ASN A 392 -30.66 -16.48 5.45
N THR A 393 -31.20 -15.36 5.01
CA THR A 393 -31.81 -15.21 3.68
C THR A 393 -30.74 -15.05 2.59
N PHE A 394 -29.56 -14.53 2.95
CA PHE A 394 -28.43 -14.32 2.03
C PHE A 394 -27.46 -15.49 2.01
N TRP A 395 -27.40 -16.29 3.07
CA TRP A 395 -26.63 -17.52 3.11
C TRP A 395 -27.46 -18.67 2.52
N THR A 396 -27.49 -18.72 1.20
CA THR A 396 -28.35 -19.65 0.43
C THR A 396 -27.90 -21.11 0.49
N SER A 397 -26.68 -21.36 0.96
CA SER A 397 -26.11 -22.70 1.20
C SER A 397 -25.31 -22.73 2.50
N MET A 398 -25.04 -23.93 3.00
CA MET A 398 -24.17 -24.12 4.18
C MET A 398 -22.72 -23.68 3.93
N GLU A 399 -22.30 -23.61 2.67
CA GLU A 399 -20.94 -23.21 2.28
C GLU A 399 -20.75 -21.67 2.31
N THR A 400 -21.81 -20.91 2.06
CA THR A 400 -21.71 -19.44 1.92
C THR A 400 -21.10 -18.76 3.15
N PRO A 401 -21.52 -19.03 4.41
CA PRO A 401 -20.91 -18.42 5.58
C PRO A 401 -19.43 -18.83 5.77
N PHE A 402 -19.06 -20.04 5.36
CA PHE A 402 -17.65 -20.47 5.41
C PHE A 402 -16.80 -19.77 4.35
N ASN A 403 -17.34 -19.49 3.17
CA ASN A 403 -16.64 -18.71 2.15
C ASN A 403 -16.42 -17.25 2.61
N ASP A 404 -17.42 -16.64 3.26
CA ASP A 404 -17.28 -15.32 3.85
C ASP A 404 -16.20 -15.29 4.97
N LEU A 405 -16.12 -16.36 5.79
CA LEU A 405 -15.04 -16.51 6.78
C LEU A 405 -13.68 -16.77 6.11
N GLN A 406 -13.63 -17.55 5.03
CA GLN A 406 -12.39 -17.80 4.28
C GLN A 406 -11.81 -16.49 3.75
N TRP A 407 -12.65 -15.58 3.27
CA TRP A 407 -12.21 -14.24 2.87
C TRP A 407 -11.47 -13.51 4.01
N LEU A 408 -11.97 -13.57 5.25
CA LEU A 408 -11.28 -12.97 6.40
C LEU A 408 -9.91 -13.60 6.62
N MET A 409 -9.81 -14.93 6.52
CA MET A 409 -8.55 -15.66 6.67
C MET A 409 -7.55 -15.30 5.57
N ASP A 410 -8.01 -15.19 4.32
CA ASP A 410 -7.18 -14.82 3.17
C ASP A 410 -6.66 -13.38 3.28
N LYS A 411 -7.41 -12.50 3.94
CA LYS A 411 -6.98 -11.13 4.30
C LYS A 411 -6.06 -11.10 5.53
N GLY A 412 -5.84 -12.24 6.18
CA GLY A 412 -4.94 -12.39 7.32
C GLY A 412 -5.54 -12.01 8.67
N PHE A 413 -6.88 -12.01 8.77
CA PHE A 413 -7.59 -11.83 10.04
C PHE A 413 -7.69 -13.13 10.84
#